data_f435cf91114535571cf41c9a1bfb7ad4
#
_entry.id   f435cf91114535571cf41c9a1bfb7ad4
#
_cell.length_a   1.000
_cell.length_b   1.000
_cell.length_c   1.000
_cell.angle_alpha   90.00
_cell.angle_beta   90.00
_cell.angle_gamma   90.00
#
_symmetry.space_group_name_H-M   'P 1'
#
loop_
_entity.id
_entity.type
_entity.pdbx_description
1 polymer ?
#
loop_
_entity_poly.entity_id
_entity_poly.type
_entity_poly.pdbx_seq_one_letter_code
_entity_poly.pdbx_strand_id
1 'polypeptide(L)'
;MKIFAYVDRSPFAESVWQHAVWVAKQLDFPIEIIHVLDQPASTPSRDYSGYHRFDNQQSAMEERIRLDELQNRVLIAEGRQLLDAIAESVREAGITRVSQRLYQGTLAEHLQQNASDCLVAVVGKRGEGAGQDSRHLGRNIERVVRSAHRPVLVVAKEFTPIKQAVVAWDTGKSSGETIHFLAKHPLLHGIPTALVHVSDNAEKLPAAIRDAQQHLETSGMDVIVSGRSGPVADAILQAVDDAPAQLLVAGAYGHSRIRNLVIGSTTTEMLMRSTVSVLVFHKYA
;
A
#
# COMPACT_ATOMS: atom_id res chain seq x y z
N MET A 1 13.79 -0.58 11.86
CA MET A 1 12.67 -0.42 10.93
C MET A 1 13.16 -0.56 9.50
N LYS A 2 12.31 -1.00 8.58
CA LYS A 2 12.61 -1.26 7.17
C LYS A 2 11.47 -0.75 6.29
N ILE A 3 11.72 -0.58 5.01
CA ILE A 3 10.69 -0.44 3.98
C ILE A 3 10.30 -1.85 3.53
N PHE A 4 9.03 -2.20 3.67
CA PHE A 4 8.51 -3.49 3.20
C PHE A 4 7.99 -3.35 1.78
N ALA A 5 8.58 -4.06 0.83
CA ALA A 5 8.16 -4.11 -0.56
C ALA A 5 7.48 -5.45 -0.85
N TYR A 6 6.15 -5.43 -0.96
CA TYR A 6 5.38 -6.64 -1.26
C TYR A 6 5.26 -6.84 -2.76
N VAL A 7 5.94 -7.84 -3.26
CA VAL A 7 6.04 -8.15 -4.68
C VAL A 7 5.36 -9.48 -5.02
N ASP A 8 4.74 -9.52 -6.18
CA ASP A 8 4.15 -10.71 -6.79
C ASP A 8 4.45 -10.70 -8.31
N ARG A 9 3.85 -11.60 -9.07
CA ARG A 9 4.01 -11.65 -10.53
C ARG A 9 3.07 -10.73 -11.29
N SER A 10 2.40 -9.82 -10.59
CA SER A 10 1.53 -8.85 -11.24
C SER A 10 2.33 -7.82 -12.04
N PRO A 11 1.68 -7.11 -12.97
CA PRO A 11 2.29 -5.98 -13.68
C PRO A 11 2.71 -4.82 -12.78
N PHE A 12 2.43 -4.90 -11.47
CA PHE A 12 2.81 -3.87 -10.48
C PHE A 12 4.14 -4.15 -9.80
N ALA A 13 4.71 -5.36 -9.93
CA ALA A 13 5.92 -5.76 -9.21
C ALA A 13 7.09 -4.79 -9.44
N GLU A 14 7.29 -4.37 -10.68
CA GLU A 14 8.33 -3.41 -11.04
C GLU A 14 8.11 -2.06 -10.36
N SER A 15 6.91 -1.54 -10.43
CA SER A 15 6.54 -0.28 -9.77
C SER A 15 6.69 -0.36 -8.24
N VAL A 16 6.37 -1.50 -7.62
CA VAL A 16 6.53 -1.71 -6.17
C VAL A 16 7.98 -1.55 -5.73
N TRP A 17 8.91 -2.26 -6.38
CA TRP A 17 10.31 -2.16 -5.95
C TRP A 17 10.93 -0.80 -6.28
N GLN A 18 10.55 -0.16 -7.40
CA GLN A 18 11.01 1.18 -7.76
C GLN A 18 10.55 2.24 -6.75
N HIS A 19 9.28 2.18 -6.32
CA HIS A 19 8.78 3.04 -5.25
C HIS A 19 9.47 2.75 -3.90
N ALA A 20 9.70 1.47 -3.57
CA ALA A 20 10.44 1.12 -2.36
C ALA A 20 11.87 1.67 -2.37
N VAL A 21 12.56 1.63 -3.51
CA VAL A 21 13.87 2.26 -3.72
C VAL A 21 13.79 3.77 -3.51
N TRP A 22 12.78 4.43 -4.09
CA TRP A 22 12.56 5.86 -3.88
C TRP A 22 12.36 6.19 -2.40
N VAL A 23 11.45 5.48 -1.70
CA VAL A 23 11.22 5.68 -0.26
C VAL A 23 12.51 5.44 0.55
N ALA A 24 13.24 4.37 0.24
CA ALA A 24 14.47 4.03 0.95
C ALA A 24 15.57 5.08 0.77
N LYS A 25 15.70 5.68 -0.43
CA LYS A 25 16.63 6.77 -0.69
C LYS A 25 16.27 8.05 0.06
N GLN A 26 14.97 8.38 0.12
CA GLN A 26 14.50 9.57 0.85
C GLN A 26 14.68 9.44 2.36
N LEU A 27 14.49 8.24 2.90
CA LEU A 27 14.46 8.01 4.34
C LEU A 27 15.72 7.38 4.92
N ASP A 28 16.65 6.92 4.08
CA ASP A 28 17.86 6.14 4.45
C ASP A 28 17.53 4.88 5.26
N PHE A 29 16.51 4.12 4.85
CA PHE A 29 16.14 2.86 5.50
C PHE A 29 16.39 1.66 4.59
N PRO A 30 16.70 0.47 5.18
CA PRO A 30 16.84 -0.79 4.43
C PRO A 30 15.51 -1.24 3.84
N ILE A 31 15.59 -2.02 2.75
CA ILE A 31 14.42 -2.65 2.11
C ILE A 31 14.37 -4.13 2.51
N GLU A 32 13.18 -4.61 2.85
CA GLU A 32 12.83 -6.02 2.87
C GLU A 32 11.83 -6.30 1.74
N ILE A 33 12.27 -7.11 0.75
CA ILE A 33 11.43 -7.55 -0.35
C ILE A 33 10.71 -8.81 0.11
N ILE A 34 9.38 -8.78 0.01
CA ILE A 34 8.52 -9.83 0.57
C ILE A 34 7.64 -10.37 -0.55
N HIS A 35 7.70 -11.68 -0.78
CA HIS A 35 6.74 -12.40 -1.60
C HIS A 35 5.86 -13.25 -0.71
N VAL A 36 4.54 -13.08 -0.83
CA VAL A 36 3.55 -13.80 -0.04
C VAL A 36 2.95 -14.91 -0.91
N LEU A 37 3.14 -16.14 -0.45
CA LEU A 37 2.46 -17.30 -1.02
C LEU A 37 1.11 -17.44 -0.31
N ASP A 38 0.02 -17.16 -1.03
CA ASP A 38 -1.31 -17.45 -0.51
C ASP A 38 -1.40 -18.96 -0.22
N GLN A 39 -1.85 -19.32 0.97
CA GLN A 39 -2.20 -20.71 1.23
C GLN A 39 -3.30 -21.08 0.24
N PRO A 40 -3.16 -22.17 -0.53
CA PRO A 40 -4.27 -22.66 -1.30
C PRO A 40 -5.43 -22.83 -0.31
N ALA A 41 -6.53 -22.14 -0.55
CA ALA A 41 -7.73 -22.33 0.24
C ALA A 41 -7.96 -23.84 0.30
N SER A 42 -7.88 -24.42 1.50
CA SER A 42 -8.21 -25.83 1.69
C SER A 42 -9.57 -26.00 1.02
N THR A 43 -9.58 -26.63 -0.14
CA THR A 43 -10.81 -26.86 -0.89
C THR A 43 -11.74 -27.55 0.09
N PRO A 44 -12.93 -27.00 0.38
CA PRO A 44 -13.85 -27.67 1.28
C PRO A 44 -13.99 -29.09 0.76
N SER A 45 -13.76 -30.06 1.65
CA SER A 45 -13.96 -31.47 1.32
C SER A 45 -15.34 -31.58 0.68
N ARG A 46 -15.40 -31.77 -0.63
CA ARG A 46 -16.64 -32.15 -1.26
C ARG A 46 -17.07 -33.38 -0.51
N ASP A 47 -18.25 -33.28 0.10
CA ASP A 47 -18.89 -34.36 0.81
C ASP A 47 -19.15 -35.52 -0.19
N TYR A 48 -18.22 -36.47 -0.20
CA TYR A 48 -18.30 -37.68 -1.01
C TYR A 48 -19.05 -38.80 -0.23
N SER A 49 -20.07 -38.46 0.55
CA SER A 49 -20.87 -39.44 1.31
C SER A 49 -21.63 -40.46 0.47
N GLY A 50 -21.36 -40.55 -0.83
CA GLY A 50 -22.15 -41.39 -1.77
C GLY A 50 -21.43 -42.57 -2.45
N TYR A 51 -20.13 -42.81 -2.26
CA TYR A 51 -19.44 -43.89 -2.96
C TYR A 51 -18.66 -44.81 -2.04
N HIS A 52 -19.24 -45.98 -1.74
CA HIS A 52 -18.60 -47.07 -1.04
C HIS A 52 -17.53 -47.74 -1.92
N ARG A 53 -16.26 -47.43 -1.73
CA ARG A 53 -15.07 -48.26 -2.01
C ARG A 53 -13.89 -47.68 -1.29
N PHE A 54 -13.60 -48.18 -0.10
CA PHE A 54 -12.55 -47.71 0.81
C PHE A 54 -11.13 -47.79 0.23
N ASP A 55 -10.81 -48.73 -0.64
CA ASP A 55 -9.46 -48.92 -1.20
C ASP A 55 -9.04 -47.83 -2.22
N ASN A 56 -9.98 -47.26 -2.94
CA ASN A 56 -9.67 -46.22 -3.95
C ASN A 56 -9.60 -44.80 -3.35
N GLN A 57 -10.08 -44.58 -2.14
CA GLN A 57 -10.05 -43.25 -1.51
C GLN A 57 -8.70 -42.95 -0.89
N GLN A 58 -8.02 -43.94 -0.35
CA GLN A 58 -6.71 -43.77 0.29
C GLN A 58 -5.64 -43.44 -0.75
N SER A 59 -5.60 -44.18 -1.86
CA SER A 59 -4.66 -43.94 -2.95
C SER A 59 -4.91 -42.57 -3.65
N ALA A 60 -6.18 -42.18 -3.82
CA ALA A 60 -6.53 -40.89 -4.38
C ALA A 60 -6.15 -39.73 -3.44
N MET A 61 -6.26 -39.93 -2.14
CA MET A 61 -5.84 -38.94 -1.13
C MET A 61 -4.31 -38.79 -1.10
N GLU A 62 -3.56 -39.88 -1.14
CA GLU A 62 -2.11 -39.88 -1.18
C GLU A 62 -1.57 -39.21 -2.46
N GLU A 63 -2.18 -39.50 -3.63
CA GLU A 63 -1.85 -38.85 -4.89
C GLU A 63 -2.10 -37.34 -4.82
N ARG A 64 -3.22 -36.92 -4.24
CA ARG A 64 -3.54 -35.50 -4.05
C ARG A 64 -2.55 -34.78 -3.14
N ILE A 65 -2.20 -35.38 -2.00
CA ILE A 65 -1.17 -34.81 -1.11
C ILE A 65 0.15 -34.65 -1.85
N ARG A 66 0.55 -35.65 -2.65
CA ARG A 66 1.77 -35.60 -3.45
C ARG A 66 1.75 -34.50 -4.52
N LEU A 67 0.62 -34.30 -5.19
CA LEU A 67 0.43 -33.22 -6.14
C LEU A 67 0.48 -31.85 -5.47
N ASP A 68 -0.18 -31.70 -4.32
CA ASP A 68 -0.16 -30.46 -3.54
C ASP A 68 1.26 -30.13 -3.05
N GLU A 69 2.03 -31.14 -2.61
CA GLU A 69 3.44 -30.97 -2.22
C GLU A 69 4.32 -30.54 -3.41
N LEU A 70 4.13 -31.15 -4.57
CA LEU A 70 4.86 -30.78 -5.78
C LEU A 70 4.55 -29.34 -6.22
N GLN A 71 3.27 -28.99 -6.22
CA GLN A 71 2.84 -27.62 -6.54
C GLN A 71 3.44 -26.61 -5.56
N ASN A 72 3.42 -26.90 -4.28
CA ASN A 72 3.98 -26.03 -3.25
C ASN A 72 5.51 -25.85 -3.44
N ARG A 73 6.24 -26.91 -3.78
CA ARG A 73 7.68 -26.83 -4.09
C ARG A 73 7.94 -25.93 -5.31
N VAL A 74 7.13 -26.03 -6.34
CA VAL A 74 7.25 -25.17 -7.52
C VAL A 74 6.99 -23.72 -7.16
N LEU A 75 5.91 -23.41 -6.43
CA LEU A 75 5.60 -22.05 -5.99
C LEU A 75 6.70 -21.44 -5.13
N ILE A 76 7.29 -22.23 -4.22
CA ILE A 76 8.43 -21.79 -3.39
C ILE A 76 9.65 -21.48 -4.26
N ALA A 77 9.97 -22.34 -5.23
CA ALA A 77 11.13 -22.15 -6.11
C ALA A 77 10.95 -20.89 -6.97
N GLU A 78 9.79 -20.73 -7.55
CA GLU A 78 9.43 -19.57 -8.35
C GLU A 78 9.39 -18.26 -7.55
N GLY A 79 8.86 -18.31 -6.32
CA GLY A 79 8.86 -17.17 -5.41
C GLY A 79 10.27 -16.73 -5.01
N ARG A 80 11.19 -17.68 -4.80
CA ARG A 80 12.61 -17.38 -4.54
C ARG A 80 13.28 -16.74 -5.76
N GLN A 81 13.05 -17.29 -6.94
CA GLN A 81 13.59 -16.74 -8.18
C GLN A 81 13.12 -15.29 -8.42
N LEU A 82 11.84 -14.99 -8.14
CA LEU A 82 11.29 -13.64 -8.22
C LEU A 82 12.00 -12.71 -7.22
N LEU A 83 12.16 -13.15 -5.97
CA LEU A 83 12.83 -12.37 -4.94
C LEU A 83 14.28 -12.08 -5.29
N ASP A 84 15.02 -13.07 -5.82
CA ASP A 84 16.43 -12.92 -6.22
C ASP A 84 16.56 -11.89 -7.36
N ALA A 85 15.72 -11.99 -8.39
CA ALA A 85 15.74 -11.06 -9.52
C ALA A 85 15.44 -9.61 -9.08
N ILE A 86 14.42 -9.42 -8.23
CA ILE A 86 14.07 -8.08 -7.74
C ILE A 86 15.15 -7.54 -6.80
N ALA A 87 15.73 -8.38 -5.94
CA ALA A 87 16.81 -7.95 -5.05
C ALA A 87 18.04 -7.48 -5.83
N GLU A 88 18.35 -8.10 -6.95
CA GLU A 88 19.43 -7.64 -7.84
C GLU A 88 19.10 -6.27 -8.42
N SER A 89 17.91 -6.09 -8.99
CA SER A 89 17.46 -4.79 -9.51
C SER A 89 17.52 -3.68 -8.45
N VAL A 90 17.13 -3.98 -7.20
CA VAL A 90 17.18 -3.04 -6.08
C VAL A 90 18.63 -2.68 -5.73
N ARG A 91 19.57 -3.64 -5.77
CA ARG A 91 21.00 -3.38 -5.56
C ARG A 91 21.60 -2.55 -6.69
N GLU A 92 21.29 -2.87 -7.95
CA GLU A 92 21.68 -2.08 -9.12
C GLU A 92 21.17 -0.64 -9.04
N ALA A 93 19.98 -0.43 -8.45
CA ALA A 93 19.46 0.90 -8.17
C ALA A 93 20.17 1.63 -7.00
N GLY A 94 21.21 1.02 -6.40
CA GLY A 94 22.08 1.64 -5.39
C GLY A 94 21.67 1.40 -3.94
N ILE A 95 20.73 0.49 -3.66
CA ILE A 95 20.37 0.12 -2.28
C ILE A 95 21.19 -1.10 -1.86
N THR A 96 22.12 -0.92 -0.93
CA THR A 96 22.98 -2.00 -0.42
C THR A 96 22.35 -2.80 0.72
N ARG A 97 21.47 -2.18 1.51
CA ARG A 97 20.79 -2.80 2.66
C ARG A 97 19.47 -3.44 2.24
N VAL A 98 19.55 -4.63 1.60
CA VAL A 98 18.41 -5.40 1.07
C VAL A 98 18.33 -6.75 1.73
N SER A 99 17.14 -7.14 2.17
CA SER A 99 16.80 -8.49 2.64
C SER A 99 15.60 -9.03 1.86
N GLN A 100 15.44 -10.33 1.85
CA GLN A 100 14.37 -11.04 1.14
C GLN A 100 13.61 -11.92 2.11
N ARG A 101 12.30 -12.03 1.91
CA ARG A 101 11.45 -12.93 2.70
C ARG A 101 10.38 -13.58 1.82
N LEU A 102 10.36 -14.90 1.82
CA LEU A 102 9.22 -15.66 1.34
C LEU A 102 8.31 -15.97 2.54
N TYR A 103 7.07 -15.53 2.50
CA TYR A 103 6.11 -15.71 3.58
C TYR A 103 4.91 -16.52 3.11
N GLN A 104 4.47 -17.48 3.92
CA GLN A 104 3.30 -18.29 3.66
C GLN A 104 2.13 -17.80 4.51
N GLY A 105 1.05 -17.35 3.89
CA GLY A 105 -0.10 -16.74 4.55
C GLY A 105 -0.66 -15.56 3.76
N THR A 106 -1.23 -14.57 4.44
CA THR A 106 -1.74 -13.37 3.79
C THR A 106 -0.85 -12.15 4.04
N LEU A 107 -0.84 -11.20 3.09
CA LEU A 107 -0.10 -9.95 3.21
C LEU A 107 -0.51 -9.16 4.48
N ALA A 108 -1.81 -9.12 4.78
CA ALA A 108 -2.33 -8.43 5.96
C ALA A 108 -1.79 -9.03 7.27
N GLU A 109 -1.77 -10.36 7.37
CA GLU A 109 -1.20 -11.06 8.54
C GLU A 109 0.27 -10.77 8.70
N HIS A 110 1.06 -10.88 7.62
CA HIS A 110 2.48 -10.56 7.66
C HIS A 110 2.73 -9.14 8.15
N LEU A 111 2.01 -8.15 7.59
CA LEU A 111 2.17 -6.74 7.96
C LEU A 111 1.78 -6.48 9.42
N GLN A 112 0.71 -7.10 9.92
CA GLN A 112 0.31 -6.98 11.32
C GLN A 112 1.34 -7.57 12.27
N GLN A 113 1.83 -8.79 11.99
CA GLN A 113 2.80 -9.48 12.84
C GLN A 113 4.16 -8.76 12.89
N ASN A 114 4.52 -8.04 11.83
CA ASN A 114 5.81 -7.37 11.69
C ASN A 114 5.69 -5.83 11.67
N ALA A 115 4.59 -5.29 12.18
CA ALA A 115 4.32 -3.85 12.15
C ALA A 115 5.39 -3.02 12.88
N SER A 116 6.00 -3.53 13.96
CA SER A 116 7.10 -2.85 14.67
C SER A 116 8.33 -2.63 13.81
N ASP A 117 8.60 -3.51 12.87
CA ASP A 117 9.77 -3.47 11.99
C ASP A 117 9.51 -2.69 10.70
N CYS A 118 8.26 -2.47 10.36
CA CYS A 118 7.83 -1.76 9.16
C CYS A 118 7.76 -0.25 9.40
N LEU A 119 8.45 0.55 8.58
CA LEU A 119 8.28 2.00 8.55
C LEU A 119 7.21 2.42 7.53
N VAL A 120 7.31 1.88 6.31
CA VAL A 120 6.35 2.06 5.21
C VAL A 120 6.19 0.73 4.49
N ALA A 121 4.96 0.31 4.22
CA ALA A 121 4.65 -0.83 3.39
C ALA A 121 4.33 -0.36 1.96
N VAL A 122 4.98 -0.94 0.96
CA VAL A 122 4.76 -0.64 -0.47
C VAL A 122 4.07 -1.83 -1.11
N VAL A 123 2.91 -1.58 -1.71
CA VAL A 123 2.05 -2.62 -2.28
C VAL A 123 1.51 -2.21 -3.65
N GLY A 124 1.36 -3.14 -4.56
CA GLY A 124 0.70 -2.90 -5.85
C GLY A 124 -0.80 -2.64 -5.67
N LYS A 125 -1.37 -1.78 -6.48
CA LYS A 125 -2.83 -1.49 -6.46
C LYS A 125 -3.67 -2.74 -6.75
N ARG A 126 -3.09 -3.74 -7.45
CA ARG A 126 -3.70 -5.04 -7.75
C ARG A 126 -2.64 -6.12 -7.70
N GLY A 127 -3.02 -7.32 -7.26
CA GLY A 127 -2.16 -8.50 -7.23
C GLY A 127 -2.41 -9.46 -8.38
N GLU A 128 -1.66 -10.56 -8.42
CA GLU A 128 -1.62 -11.57 -9.48
C GLU A 128 -3.00 -12.19 -9.82
N GLY A 129 -3.90 -12.30 -8.86
CA GLY A 129 -5.26 -12.85 -9.06
C GLY A 129 -6.35 -11.84 -9.39
N ALA A 130 -6.02 -10.56 -9.56
CA ALA A 130 -7.02 -9.55 -9.87
C ALA A 130 -7.35 -9.55 -11.37
N GLY A 131 -8.57 -9.96 -11.72
CA GLY A 131 -9.08 -9.86 -13.08
C GLY A 131 -8.98 -8.43 -13.65
N GLN A 132 -9.12 -8.29 -14.97
CA GLN A 132 -9.01 -7.00 -15.68
C GLN A 132 -10.10 -5.97 -15.34
N ASP A 133 -11.05 -6.29 -14.47
CA ASP A 133 -12.13 -5.37 -14.10
C ASP A 133 -11.57 -4.20 -13.26
N SER A 134 -11.45 -3.05 -13.93
CA SER A 134 -10.84 -1.83 -13.40
C SER A 134 -11.61 -1.16 -12.26
N ARG A 135 -12.81 -1.64 -11.95
CA ARG A 135 -13.78 -0.96 -11.06
C ARG A 135 -13.66 -1.33 -9.57
N HIS A 136 -12.79 -2.27 -9.22
CA HIS A 136 -12.64 -2.71 -7.82
C HIS A 136 -11.19 -2.64 -7.35
N LEU A 137 -11.00 -2.14 -6.13
CA LEU A 137 -9.74 -2.31 -5.41
C LEU A 137 -9.49 -3.80 -5.19
N GLY A 138 -8.26 -4.29 -5.33
CA GLY A 138 -7.94 -5.66 -5.00
C GLY A 138 -8.36 -5.99 -3.56
N ARG A 139 -9.07 -7.10 -3.33
CA ARG A 139 -9.54 -7.51 -1.99
C ARG A 139 -8.45 -7.50 -0.92
N ASN A 140 -7.23 -7.83 -1.32
CA ASN A 140 -6.06 -7.82 -0.44
C ASN A 140 -5.66 -6.39 -0.04
N ILE A 141 -5.70 -5.43 -0.98
CA ILE A 141 -5.33 -4.04 -0.73
C ILE A 141 -6.30 -3.38 0.25
N GLU A 142 -7.60 -3.58 0.06
CA GLU A 142 -8.60 -3.05 0.99
C GLU A 142 -8.38 -3.60 2.41
N ARG A 143 -8.10 -4.93 2.53
CA ARG A 143 -7.79 -5.56 3.82
C ARG A 143 -6.51 -4.98 4.42
N VAL A 144 -5.44 -4.84 3.62
CA VAL A 144 -4.15 -4.30 4.06
C VAL A 144 -4.29 -2.86 4.53
N VAL A 145 -4.86 -1.97 3.70
CA VAL A 145 -5.05 -0.57 4.06
C VAL A 145 -5.93 -0.44 5.31
N ARG A 146 -6.93 -1.30 5.50
CA ARG A 146 -7.79 -1.30 6.68
C ARG A 146 -7.09 -1.75 7.96
N SER A 147 -6.25 -2.77 7.87
CA SER A 147 -5.64 -3.42 9.04
C SER A 147 -4.21 -2.93 9.35
N ALA A 148 -3.64 -2.11 8.46
CA ALA A 148 -2.29 -1.60 8.65
C ALA A 148 -2.23 -0.60 9.80
N HIS A 149 -1.28 -0.81 10.72
CA HIS A 149 -0.90 0.15 11.75
C HIS A 149 0.31 1.00 11.31
N ARG A 150 0.62 1.00 10.03
CA ARG A 150 1.76 1.69 9.42
C ARG A 150 1.33 2.33 8.10
N PRO A 151 2.03 3.37 7.62
CA PRO A 151 1.78 3.94 6.32
C PRO A 151 1.86 2.90 5.21
N VAL A 152 0.88 2.91 4.29
CA VAL A 152 0.82 2.01 3.14
C VAL A 152 0.88 2.83 1.86
N LEU A 153 1.91 2.64 1.07
CA LEU A 153 2.05 3.20 -0.27
C LEU A 153 1.45 2.21 -1.28
N VAL A 154 0.28 2.54 -1.78
CA VAL A 154 -0.40 1.80 -2.85
C VAL A 154 0.05 2.37 -4.18
N VAL A 155 0.86 1.62 -4.94
CA VAL A 155 1.51 2.16 -6.13
C VAL A 155 0.66 2.02 -7.39
N ALA A 156 0.79 3.00 -8.28
CA ALA A 156 0.29 2.95 -9.65
C ALA A 156 1.06 1.87 -10.45
N LYS A 157 0.55 1.52 -11.64
CA LYS A 157 1.14 0.45 -12.47
C LYS A 157 2.58 0.75 -12.90
N GLU A 158 2.88 2.01 -13.15
CA GLU A 158 4.19 2.46 -13.60
C GLU A 158 4.76 3.44 -12.58
N PHE A 159 6.07 3.34 -12.34
CA PHE A 159 6.80 4.29 -11.51
C PHE A 159 7.10 5.55 -12.33
N THR A 160 6.71 6.69 -11.80
CA THR A 160 7.13 7.99 -12.29
C THR A 160 7.92 8.69 -11.18
N PRO A 161 9.12 9.25 -11.45
CA PRO A 161 9.87 9.99 -10.45
C PRO A 161 9.01 11.06 -9.77
N ILE A 162 8.95 11.02 -8.45
CA ILE A 162 8.09 11.91 -7.68
C ILE A 162 8.75 13.27 -7.58
N LYS A 163 8.20 14.25 -8.29
CA LYS A 163 8.68 15.63 -8.36
C LYS A 163 7.70 16.60 -7.72
N GLN A 164 6.46 16.17 -7.50
CA GLN A 164 5.43 16.97 -6.88
C GLN A 164 4.44 16.06 -6.13
N ALA A 165 3.95 16.50 -4.98
CA ALA A 165 3.01 15.77 -4.16
C ALA A 165 1.78 16.59 -3.78
N VAL A 166 0.66 15.91 -3.60
CA VAL A 166 -0.55 16.48 -2.99
C VAL A 166 -0.80 15.76 -1.67
N VAL A 167 -1.01 16.52 -0.60
CA VAL A 167 -1.41 16.01 0.72
C VAL A 167 -2.85 16.41 0.96
N ALA A 168 -3.76 15.46 0.95
CA ALA A 168 -5.15 15.68 1.33
C ALA A 168 -5.25 15.80 2.84
N TRP A 169 -5.75 16.92 3.32
CA TRP A 169 -5.83 17.21 4.75
C TRP A 169 -7.25 17.62 5.16
N ASP A 170 -7.70 16.99 6.23
CA ASP A 170 -8.89 17.40 6.97
C ASP A 170 -8.50 17.69 8.43
N THR A 171 -9.44 18.02 9.30
CA THR A 171 -9.17 18.20 10.72
C THR A 171 -9.19 16.89 11.51
N GLY A 172 -9.20 15.75 10.83
CA GLY A 172 -9.28 14.42 11.43
C GLY A 172 -7.96 13.92 12.01
N LYS A 173 -8.07 12.89 12.86
CA LYS A 173 -6.90 12.32 13.54
C LYS A 173 -5.90 11.69 12.57
N SER A 174 -6.38 11.05 11.50
CA SER A 174 -5.51 10.44 10.49
C SER A 174 -4.69 11.48 9.74
N SER A 175 -5.27 12.64 9.46
CA SER A 175 -4.56 13.76 8.84
C SER A 175 -3.51 14.36 9.79
N GLY A 176 -3.78 14.41 11.10
CA GLY A 176 -2.79 14.79 12.11
C GLY A 176 -1.59 13.84 12.14
N GLU A 177 -1.82 12.53 12.08
CA GLU A 177 -0.75 11.52 11.99
C GLU A 177 0.05 11.65 10.70
N THR A 178 -0.61 11.97 9.57
CA THR A 178 0.05 12.25 8.29
C THR A 178 1.05 13.40 8.43
N ILE A 179 0.59 14.54 8.99
CA ILE A 179 1.44 15.73 9.20
C ILE A 179 2.60 15.39 10.13
N HIS A 180 2.33 14.71 11.26
CA HIS A 180 3.38 14.32 12.20
C HIS A 180 4.44 13.41 11.56
N PHE A 181 4.03 12.42 10.76
CA PHE A 181 4.96 11.54 10.07
C PHE A 181 5.82 12.32 9.06
N LEU A 182 5.21 13.15 8.22
CA LEU A 182 5.90 13.94 7.19
C LEU A 182 6.88 14.94 7.81
N ALA A 183 6.52 15.55 8.94
CA ALA A 183 7.42 16.45 9.67
C ALA A 183 8.60 15.71 10.33
N LYS A 184 8.39 14.46 10.77
CA LYS A 184 9.41 13.66 11.43
C LYS A 184 10.36 12.97 10.45
N HIS A 185 9.88 12.63 9.26
CA HIS A 185 10.60 11.84 8.26
C HIS A 185 10.74 12.62 6.96
N PRO A 186 11.94 12.77 6.37
CA PRO A 186 12.21 13.63 5.21
C PRO A 186 11.68 13.05 3.89
N LEU A 187 10.56 12.34 3.90
CA LEU A 187 10.02 11.65 2.72
C LEU A 187 9.74 12.59 1.55
N LEU A 188 9.24 13.80 1.84
CA LEU A 188 8.90 14.81 0.83
C LEU A 188 9.83 16.03 0.85
N HIS A 189 11.00 15.95 1.51
CA HIS A 189 11.95 17.04 1.47
C HIS A 189 12.47 17.26 0.04
N GLY A 190 12.49 18.52 -0.38
CA GLY A 190 12.88 18.92 -1.74
C GLY A 190 11.79 18.60 -2.82
N ILE A 191 10.60 18.21 -2.40
CA ILE A 191 9.46 17.95 -3.28
C ILE A 191 8.38 18.99 -3.00
N PRO A 192 8.07 19.92 -3.92
CA PRO A 192 6.97 20.85 -3.80
C PRO A 192 5.66 20.12 -3.49
N THR A 193 5.00 20.54 -2.43
CA THR A 193 3.85 19.83 -1.88
C THR A 193 2.65 20.75 -1.74
N ALA A 194 1.52 20.40 -2.34
CA ALA A 194 0.26 21.09 -2.13
C ALA A 194 -0.50 20.44 -0.96
N LEU A 195 -0.72 21.19 0.12
CA LEU A 195 -1.58 20.80 1.23
C LEU A 195 -3.01 21.24 0.91
N VAL A 196 -3.89 20.29 0.61
CA VAL A 196 -5.23 20.54 0.07
C VAL A 196 -6.30 20.26 1.12
N HIS A 197 -7.14 21.26 1.36
CA HIS A 197 -8.33 21.15 2.20
C HIS A 197 -9.60 21.33 1.36
N VAL A 198 -10.58 20.45 1.55
CA VAL A 198 -11.87 20.51 0.87
C VAL A 198 -12.96 20.91 1.85
N SER A 199 -13.70 21.96 1.54
CA SER A 199 -14.84 22.44 2.32
C SER A 199 -15.89 23.07 1.40
N ASP A 200 -17.04 23.44 1.94
CA ASP A 200 -18.11 24.12 1.17
C ASP A 200 -17.67 25.50 0.64
N ASN A 201 -16.67 26.10 1.26
CA ASN A 201 -16.09 27.38 0.84
C ASN A 201 -14.56 27.25 0.75
N ALA A 202 -14.04 27.16 -0.49
CA ALA A 202 -12.62 27.01 -0.77
C ALA A 202 -11.74 28.16 -0.24
N GLU A 203 -12.29 29.35 -0.11
CA GLU A 203 -11.55 30.54 0.39
C GLU A 203 -11.41 30.54 1.92
N LYS A 204 -12.32 29.85 2.61
CA LYS A 204 -12.33 29.80 4.08
C LYS A 204 -11.52 28.62 4.60
N LEU A 205 -10.22 28.80 4.73
CA LEU A 205 -9.33 27.80 5.28
C LEU A 205 -9.40 27.79 6.82
N PRO A 206 -9.54 26.61 7.48
CA PRO A 206 -9.44 26.49 8.92
C PRO A 206 -8.08 26.98 9.43
N ALA A 207 -8.04 27.61 10.62
CA ALA A 207 -6.76 28.03 11.21
C ALA A 207 -5.77 26.86 11.35
N ALA A 208 -6.25 25.67 11.70
CA ALA A 208 -5.47 24.48 11.88
C ALA A 208 -4.68 24.03 10.61
N ILE A 209 -5.09 24.43 9.40
CA ILE A 209 -4.30 24.10 8.19
C ILE A 209 -3.02 24.95 8.12
N ARG A 210 -3.07 26.16 8.65
CA ARG A 210 -1.89 27.04 8.72
C ARG A 210 -0.91 26.51 9.75
N ASP A 211 -1.40 25.98 10.87
CA ASP A 211 -0.55 25.32 11.88
C ASP A 211 0.12 24.07 11.28
N ALA A 212 -0.63 23.28 10.50
CA ALA A 212 -0.08 22.12 9.78
C ALA A 212 0.96 22.54 8.75
N GLN A 213 0.70 23.58 7.96
CA GLN A 213 1.65 24.16 7.02
C GLN A 213 2.93 24.59 7.73
N GLN A 214 2.81 25.41 8.76
CA GLN A 214 3.96 25.90 9.52
C GLN A 214 4.80 24.76 10.13
N HIS A 215 4.12 23.71 10.61
CA HIS A 215 4.81 22.53 11.16
C HIS A 215 5.63 21.79 10.09
N LEU A 216 5.09 21.62 8.88
CA LEU A 216 5.79 21.01 7.76
C LEU A 216 6.93 21.89 7.23
N GLU A 217 6.71 23.19 7.09
CA GLU A 217 7.75 24.16 6.66
C GLU A 217 8.91 24.22 7.67
N THR A 218 8.60 24.19 8.97
CA THR A 218 9.63 24.13 10.02
C THR A 218 10.48 22.86 9.94
N SER A 219 9.91 21.76 9.42
CA SER A 219 10.65 20.51 9.19
C SER A 219 11.45 20.49 7.88
N GLY A 220 11.39 21.54 7.06
CA GLY A 220 12.16 21.68 5.83
C GLY A 220 11.41 21.30 4.56
N MET A 221 10.08 21.20 4.60
CA MET A 221 9.23 20.95 3.43
C MET A 221 8.84 22.27 2.74
N ASP A 222 8.70 22.23 1.41
CA ASP A 222 8.10 23.30 0.61
C ASP A 222 6.62 23.04 0.43
N VAL A 223 5.76 23.82 1.13
CA VAL A 223 4.32 23.55 1.23
C VAL A 223 3.48 24.75 0.83
N ILE A 224 2.58 24.55 -0.12
CA ILE A 224 1.58 25.52 -0.52
C ILE A 224 0.19 25.02 -0.12
N VAL A 225 -0.57 25.84 0.62
CA VAL A 225 -1.94 25.51 1.01
C VAL A 225 -2.92 25.86 -0.10
N SER A 226 -3.84 24.95 -0.42
CA SER A 226 -4.91 25.14 -1.39
C SER A 226 -6.26 24.70 -0.82
N GLY A 227 -7.25 25.60 -0.89
CA GLY A 227 -8.64 25.27 -0.61
C GLY A 227 -9.36 24.79 -1.86
N ARG A 228 -10.24 23.82 -1.71
CA ARG A 228 -11.10 23.29 -2.78
C ARG A 228 -12.52 23.15 -2.27
N SER A 229 -13.49 23.08 -3.20
CA SER A 229 -14.89 22.83 -2.87
C SER A 229 -15.48 21.75 -3.77
N GLY A 230 -16.56 21.13 -3.32
CA GLY A 230 -17.26 20.06 -4.02
C GLY A 230 -17.07 18.68 -3.38
N PRO A 231 -17.39 17.58 -4.08
CA PRO A 231 -17.19 16.23 -3.60
C PRO A 231 -15.71 15.98 -3.29
N VAL A 232 -15.41 15.50 -2.09
CA VAL A 232 -14.03 15.48 -1.57
C VAL A 232 -13.08 14.70 -2.47
N ALA A 233 -13.47 13.49 -2.91
CA ALA A 233 -12.61 12.67 -3.78
C ALA A 233 -12.35 13.37 -5.13
N ASP A 234 -13.38 13.97 -5.75
CA ASP A 234 -13.24 14.69 -7.01
C ASP A 234 -12.30 15.89 -6.86
N ALA A 235 -12.51 16.70 -5.82
CA ALA A 235 -11.71 17.90 -5.57
C ALA A 235 -10.23 17.57 -5.31
N ILE A 236 -9.94 16.47 -4.59
CA ILE A 236 -8.55 16.03 -4.33
C ILE A 236 -7.91 15.46 -5.61
N LEU A 237 -8.63 14.63 -6.38
CA LEU A 237 -8.10 14.08 -7.63
C LEU A 237 -7.86 15.19 -8.66
N GLN A 238 -8.76 16.18 -8.74
CA GLN A 238 -8.54 17.36 -9.58
C GLN A 238 -7.31 18.17 -9.12
N ALA A 239 -7.06 18.27 -7.80
CA ALA A 239 -5.86 18.93 -7.31
C ALA A 239 -4.57 18.18 -7.68
N VAL A 240 -4.62 16.83 -7.76
CA VAL A 240 -3.51 16.01 -8.26
C VAL A 240 -3.23 16.30 -9.73
N ASP A 241 -4.28 16.42 -10.55
CA ASP A 241 -4.15 16.70 -11.98
C ASP A 241 -3.67 18.15 -12.24
N ASP A 242 -4.19 19.13 -11.49
CA ASP A 242 -3.80 20.54 -11.59
C ASP A 242 -2.34 20.78 -11.18
N ALA A 243 -1.86 20.00 -10.20
CA ALA A 243 -0.50 20.09 -9.69
C ALA A 243 0.50 19.18 -10.44
N PRO A 244 0.18 18.55 -11.54
CA PRO A 244 0.74 17.32 -12.13
C PRO A 244 1.56 16.47 -11.14
N ALA A 245 0.94 16.18 -10.01
CA ALA A 245 1.61 15.43 -8.94
C ALA A 245 1.75 13.94 -9.27
N GLN A 246 2.81 13.30 -8.77
CA GLN A 246 3.04 11.87 -8.92
C GLN A 246 2.71 11.09 -7.64
N LEU A 247 2.45 11.80 -6.55
CA LEU A 247 2.08 11.20 -5.27
C LEU A 247 0.91 11.93 -4.63
N LEU A 248 -0.11 11.19 -4.27
CA LEU A 248 -1.18 11.63 -3.37
C LEU A 248 -0.93 11.05 -1.98
N VAL A 249 -1.01 11.88 -0.95
CA VAL A 249 -0.94 11.48 0.44
C VAL A 249 -2.28 11.75 1.12
N ALA A 250 -2.83 10.76 1.81
CA ALA A 250 -4.14 10.89 2.44
C ALA A 250 -4.26 10.10 3.75
N GLY A 251 -5.14 10.53 4.64
CA GLY A 251 -5.55 9.73 5.79
C GLY A 251 -6.50 8.60 5.40
N ALA A 252 -6.47 7.49 6.12
CA ALA A 252 -7.38 6.35 5.87
C ALA A 252 -8.83 6.64 6.28
N TYR A 253 -9.06 7.59 7.18
CA TYR A 253 -10.35 7.94 7.73
C TYR A 253 -10.52 9.45 7.78
N GLY A 254 -11.62 9.96 7.22
CA GLY A 254 -12.06 11.32 7.42
C GLY A 254 -12.95 11.47 8.68
N HIS A 255 -13.79 12.48 8.71
CA HIS A 255 -14.68 12.81 9.84
C HIS A 255 -15.79 11.80 10.15
N SER A 256 -15.97 10.70 9.40
CA SER A 256 -17.05 9.75 9.66
C SER A 256 -16.83 8.98 10.97
N ARG A 257 -17.82 9.08 11.86
CA ARG A 257 -17.83 8.46 13.19
C ARG A 257 -18.00 6.93 13.19
N ILE A 258 -17.95 6.28 12.06
CA ILE A 258 -18.11 4.82 11.94
C ILE A 258 -16.79 4.19 12.38
N ARG A 259 -16.77 3.82 13.65
CA ARG A 259 -15.64 3.17 14.32
C ARG A 259 -15.47 1.74 13.80
N ASN A 260 -14.26 1.38 13.41
CA ASN A 260 -13.61 0.07 13.55
C ASN A 260 -13.62 -0.94 12.41
N LEU A 261 -14.25 -0.75 11.23
CA LEU A 261 -14.26 -1.88 10.27
C LEU A 261 -14.17 -1.55 8.78
N VAL A 262 -14.16 -0.27 8.36
CA VAL A 262 -14.18 0.06 6.92
C VAL A 262 -13.25 1.24 6.65
N ILE A 263 -12.41 1.15 5.60
CA ILE A 263 -11.72 2.31 5.04
C ILE A 263 -12.77 3.37 4.68
N GLY A 264 -12.49 4.65 4.93
CA GLY A 264 -13.40 5.73 4.55
C GLY A 264 -13.77 5.64 3.05
N SER A 265 -15.04 5.84 2.72
CA SER A 265 -15.52 5.79 1.32
C SER A 265 -14.71 6.70 0.40
N THR A 266 -14.37 7.91 0.88
CA THR A 266 -13.53 8.87 0.16
C THR A 266 -12.12 8.32 -0.12
N THR A 267 -11.49 7.68 0.87
CA THR A 267 -10.15 7.08 0.69
C THR A 267 -10.20 5.91 -0.28
N THR A 268 -11.23 5.06 -0.17
CA THR A 268 -11.46 3.96 -1.12
C THR A 268 -11.65 4.50 -2.53
N GLU A 269 -12.44 5.55 -2.70
CA GLU A 269 -12.68 6.19 -3.98
C GLU A 269 -11.41 6.80 -4.58
N MET A 270 -10.63 7.52 -3.78
CA MET A 270 -9.32 8.05 -4.19
C MET A 270 -8.37 6.92 -4.61
N LEU A 271 -8.27 5.84 -3.82
CA LEU A 271 -7.46 4.67 -4.18
C LEU A 271 -7.90 4.01 -5.48
N MET A 272 -9.20 3.91 -5.73
CA MET A 272 -9.71 3.32 -6.98
C MET A 272 -9.45 4.19 -8.19
N ARG A 273 -9.72 5.49 -8.09
CA ARG A 273 -9.75 6.43 -9.23
C ARG A 273 -8.41 7.10 -9.50
N SER A 274 -7.52 7.19 -8.49
CA SER A 274 -6.21 7.83 -8.67
C SER A 274 -5.40 7.16 -9.78
N THR A 275 -4.83 7.96 -10.65
CA THR A 275 -3.86 7.55 -11.67
C THR A 275 -2.43 7.51 -11.15
N VAL A 276 -2.17 8.16 -10.00
CA VAL A 276 -0.87 8.22 -9.33
C VAL A 276 -0.85 7.33 -8.09
N SER A 277 0.34 7.11 -7.55
CA SER A 277 0.52 6.35 -6.31
C SER A 277 -0.07 7.09 -5.11
N VAL A 278 -0.64 6.34 -4.17
CA VAL A 278 -1.33 6.91 -3.00
C VAL A 278 -0.70 6.38 -1.72
N LEU A 279 -0.17 7.27 -0.89
CA LEU A 279 0.34 6.97 0.45
C LEU A 279 -0.78 7.20 1.47
N VAL A 280 -1.19 6.14 2.15
CA VAL A 280 -2.31 6.16 3.10
C VAL A 280 -1.81 6.02 4.52
N PHE A 281 -2.26 6.93 5.38
CA PHE A 281 -1.93 6.93 6.80
C PHE A 281 -3.10 6.47 7.65
N HIS A 282 -2.82 5.57 8.57
CA HIS A 282 -3.75 5.17 9.62
C HIS A 282 -3.49 5.94 10.90
N LYS A 283 -4.51 6.01 11.76
CA LYS A 283 -4.31 6.40 13.15
C LYS A 283 -3.48 5.31 13.83
N TYR A 284 -2.31 5.68 14.31
CA TYR A 284 -1.56 4.82 15.22
C TYR A 284 -2.36 4.65 16.52
N ALA A 285 -2.48 3.40 17.01
CA ALA A 285 -3.10 3.12 18.30
C ALA A 285 -2.17 3.52 19.45
#